data_ec77db1a676985ad1d0957cbc540ee3d
#
_entry.id   ec77db1a676985ad1d0957cbc540ee3d
#
_cell.length_a   1.000
_cell.length_b   1.000
_cell.length_c   1.000
_cell.angle_alpha   90.00
_cell.angle_beta   90.00
_cell.angle_gamma   90.00
#
_symmetry.space_group_name_H-M   'P 1'
#
loop_
_entity.id
_entity.type
_entity.pdbx_description
1 polymer ?
#
loop_
_entity_poly.entity_id
_entity_poly.type
_entity_poly.pdbx_seq_one_letter_code
_entity_poly.pdbx_strand_id
1 'polypeptide(L)'
;QLLKTISDLDRLMGKLASEKISPKELGYLRQSLINIHQIKDLLHPFDEVLAWLQPLNNLEEHIQYLKNYLNEELPVNISKGNVIKTGISEELDHLRGLQNKGKNFLDEMCEREIQRTGISSLKISFNNVFGYFIEVRNSHKDKVTDDWIRKQTLVNAERYITEELKEY
;
A
#
# COMPACT_ATOMS: atom_id res chain seq x y z
N GLN A 1 -0.70 27.15 17.02
CA GLN A 1 -0.74 26.45 15.71
C GLN A 1 -1.16 24.97 15.85
N LEU A 2 -0.73 24.23 16.91
CA LEU A 2 -1.07 22.82 17.12
C LEU A 2 -2.58 22.53 17.15
N LEU A 3 -3.38 23.40 17.79
CA LEU A 3 -4.84 23.23 17.84
C LEU A 3 -5.51 23.15 16.46
N LYS A 4 -4.97 23.84 15.46
CA LYS A 4 -5.51 23.83 14.08
C LYS A 4 -5.25 22.52 13.34
N THR A 5 -4.34 21.69 13.83
CA THR A 5 -3.95 20.42 13.23
C THR A 5 -4.64 19.23 13.89
N ILE A 6 -5.48 19.45 14.90
CA ILE A 6 -6.32 18.42 15.50
C ILE A 6 -7.54 18.22 14.60
N SER A 7 -7.75 16.99 14.18
CA SER A 7 -8.92 16.58 13.41
C SER A 7 -10.16 16.51 14.27
N ASP A 8 -11.33 16.45 13.66
CA ASP A 8 -12.62 16.21 14.34
C ASP A 8 -12.59 14.82 15.00
N LEU A 9 -12.29 14.81 16.31
CA LEU A 9 -12.12 13.57 17.09
C LEU A 9 -13.45 12.87 17.31
N ASP A 10 -14.56 13.58 17.53
CA ASP A 10 -15.86 12.96 17.75
C ASP A 10 -16.26 12.14 16.53
N ARG A 11 -16.08 12.69 15.34
CA ARG A 11 -16.33 12.01 14.08
C ARG A 11 -15.41 10.80 13.89
N LEU A 12 -14.12 10.93 14.20
CA LEU A 12 -13.16 9.82 14.07
C LEU A 12 -13.45 8.70 15.06
N MET A 13 -13.79 9.05 16.31
CA MET A 13 -14.14 8.07 17.34
C MET A 13 -15.46 7.36 17.02
N GLY A 14 -16.46 8.07 16.49
CA GLY A 14 -17.69 7.45 16.01
C GLY A 14 -17.46 6.44 14.87
N LYS A 15 -16.55 6.74 13.95
CA LYS A 15 -16.13 5.80 12.89
C LYS A 15 -15.34 4.63 13.45
N LEU A 16 -14.48 4.85 14.43
CA LEU A 16 -13.72 3.79 15.09
C LEU A 16 -14.65 2.83 15.81
N ALA A 17 -15.58 3.34 16.61
CA ALA A 17 -16.55 2.55 17.35
C ALA A 17 -17.49 1.71 16.43
N SER A 18 -17.77 2.21 15.22
CA SER A 18 -18.58 1.51 14.22
C SER A 18 -17.77 0.65 13.25
N GLU A 19 -16.45 0.52 13.47
CA GLU A 19 -15.51 -0.23 12.61
C GLU A 19 -15.46 0.27 11.14
N LYS A 20 -15.78 1.55 10.92
CA LYS A 20 -15.82 2.19 9.59
C LYS A 20 -14.68 3.18 9.34
N ILE A 21 -13.73 3.26 10.26
CA ILE A 21 -12.58 4.14 10.12
C ILE A 21 -11.63 3.62 9.03
N SER A 22 -11.21 4.49 8.12
CA SER A 22 -10.21 4.13 7.10
C SER A 22 -8.79 4.22 7.66
N PRO A 23 -7.79 3.54 7.03
CA PRO A 23 -6.40 3.64 7.46
C PRO A 23 -5.90 5.09 7.52
N LYS A 24 -6.23 5.92 6.54
CA LYS A 24 -5.84 7.32 6.53
C LYS A 24 -6.45 8.12 7.69
N GLU A 25 -7.70 7.82 8.06
CA GLU A 25 -8.36 8.44 9.22
C GLU A 25 -7.74 8.00 10.54
N LEU A 26 -7.26 6.73 10.66
CA LEU A 26 -6.44 6.30 11.80
C LEU A 26 -5.14 7.10 11.90
N GLY A 27 -4.53 7.44 10.76
CA GLY A 27 -3.37 8.34 10.72
C GLY A 27 -3.69 9.74 11.24
N TYR A 28 -4.83 10.30 10.89
CA TYR A 28 -5.30 11.58 11.42
C TYR A 28 -5.57 11.51 12.93
N LEU A 29 -6.17 10.42 13.40
CA LEU A 29 -6.37 10.18 14.82
C LEU A 29 -5.02 10.12 15.55
N ARG A 30 -4.08 9.30 15.09
CA ARG A 30 -2.72 9.22 15.64
C ARG A 30 -2.05 10.59 15.73
N GLN A 31 -2.08 11.38 14.65
CA GLN A 31 -1.47 12.71 14.64
C GLN A 31 -2.16 13.67 15.60
N SER A 32 -3.48 13.61 15.69
CA SER A 32 -4.25 14.43 16.63
C SER A 32 -3.91 14.11 18.07
N LEU A 33 -3.78 12.83 18.44
CA LEU A 33 -3.36 12.40 19.77
C LEU A 33 -1.94 12.88 20.11
N ILE A 34 -1.01 12.80 19.16
CA ILE A 34 0.36 13.32 19.32
C ILE A 34 0.33 14.83 19.59
N ASN A 35 -0.44 15.58 18.82
CA ASN A 35 -0.54 17.02 18.96
C ASN A 35 -1.20 17.44 20.31
N ILE A 36 -2.18 16.67 20.77
CA ILE A 36 -2.80 16.87 22.09
C ILE A 36 -1.78 16.61 23.20
N HIS A 37 -0.99 15.55 23.09
CA HIS A 37 0.07 15.25 24.07
C HIS A 37 1.09 16.39 24.12
N GLN A 38 1.54 16.92 22.98
CA GLN A 38 2.44 18.06 22.92
C GLN A 38 1.81 19.34 23.54
N ILE A 39 0.53 19.57 23.32
CA ILE A 39 -0.19 20.70 23.94
C ILE A 39 -0.21 20.54 25.46
N LYS A 40 -0.46 19.32 25.97
CA LYS A 40 -0.44 19.02 27.38
C LYS A 40 0.94 19.33 27.99
N ASP A 41 2.03 18.94 27.34
CA ASP A 41 3.39 19.23 27.79
C ASP A 41 3.68 20.74 27.84
N LEU A 42 3.21 21.49 26.84
CA LEU A 42 3.34 22.95 26.81
C LEU A 42 2.54 23.65 27.92
N LEU A 43 1.45 23.05 28.36
CA LEU A 43 0.58 23.59 29.42
C LEU A 43 0.99 23.14 30.82
N HIS A 44 2.00 22.28 30.96
CA HIS A 44 2.52 21.78 32.21
C HIS A 44 2.82 22.88 33.28
N PRO A 45 3.31 24.08 32.90
CA PRO A 45 3.54 25.15 33.88
C PRO A 45 2.26 25.80 34.47
N PHE A 46 1.08 25.43 34.00
CA PHE A 46 -0.21 26.03 34.39
C PHE A 46 -1.09 24.99 35.09
N ASP A 47 -0.95 24.88 36.42
CA ASP A 47 -1.62 23.87 37.25
C ASP A 47 -3.16 23.85 37.13
N GLU A 48 -3.79 25.02 37.00
CA GLU A 48 -5.25 25.13 36.83
C GLU A 48 -5.73 24.47 35.54
N VAL A 49 -4.94 24.58 34.46
CA VAL A 49 -5.26 23.98 33.14
C VAL A 49 -5.01 22.50 33.16
N LEU A 50 -3.96 22.04 33.86
CA LEU A 50 -3.63 20.62 33.97
C LEU A 50 -4.75 19.81 34.63
N ALA A 51 -5.46 20.38 35.61
CA ALA A 51 -6.61 19.71 36.24
C ALA A 51 -7.69 19.33 35.22
N TRP A 52 -7.92 20.13 34.19
CA TRP A 52 -8.89 19.88 33.13
C TRP A 52 -8.41 18.80 32.14
N LEU A 53 -7.09 18.59 32.05
CA LEU A 53 -6.46 17.64 31.15
C LEU A 53 -6.20 16.27 31.80
N GLN A 54 -6.53 16.10 33.08
CA GLN A 54 -6.38 14.84 33.83
C GLN A 54 -6.97 13.61 33.11
N PRO A 55 -8.17 13.69 32.49
CA PRO A 55 -8.74 12.56 31.74
C PRO A 55 -7.89 12.08 30.54
N LEU A 56 -6.93 12.88 30.11
CA LEU A 56 -6.04 12.58 28.97
C LEU A 56 -4.72 11.92 29.39
N ASN A 57 -4.61 11.37 30.60
CA ASN A 57 -3.34 10.84 31.12
C ASN A 57 -2.82 9.60 30.38
N ASN A 58 -3.67 8.78 29.77
CA ASN A 58 -3.29 7.54 29.12
C ASN A 58 -3.06 7.67 27.59
N LEU A 59 -2.98 8.90 27.08
CA LEU A 59 -2.80 9.10 25.62
C LEU A 59 -1.49 8.55 25.11
N GLU A 60 -0.41 8.57 25.92
CA GLU A 60 0.91 8.08 25.54
C GLU A 60 0.87 6.61 25.12
N GLU A 61 0.21 5.76 25.90
CA GLU A 61 0.06 4.33 25.60
C GLU A 61 -0.62 4.10 24.23
N HIS A 62 -1.71 4.83 23.99
CA HIS A 62 -2.46 4.74 22.73
C HIS A 62 -1.66 5.27 21.53
N ILE A 63 -0.91 6.36 21.73
CA ILE A 63 0.00 6.90 20.72
C ILE A 63 1.07 5.87 20.35
N GLN A 64 1.72 5.26 21.36
CA GLN A 64 2.75 4.24 21.13
C GLN A 64 2.16 3.00 20.45
N TYR A 65 0.98 2.55 20.85
CA TYR A 65 0.29 1.46 20.16
C TYR A 65 0.11 1.77 18.66
N LEU A 66 -0.50 2.91 18.33
CA LEU A 66 -0.71 3.29 16.93
C LEU A 66 0.60 3.48 16.16
N LYS A 67 1.65 4.03 16.80
CA LYS A 67 2.98 4.17 16.20
C LYS A 67 3.65 2.84 15.94
N ASN A 68 3.49 1.87 16.83
CA ASN A 68 4.13 0.57 16.70
C ASN A 68 3.51 -0.28 15.61
N TYR A 69 2.19 -0.23 15.46
CA TYR A 69 1.46 -1.10 14.53
C TYR A 69 1.29 -0.51 13.13
N LEU A 70 1.11 0.81 13.02
CA LEU A 70 0.78 1.47 11.77
C LEU A 70 2.01 2.08 11.09
N ASN A 71 2.06 1.96 9.76
CA ASN A 71 3.04 2.68 8.96
C ASN A 71 2.88 4.20 9.08
N GLU A 72 3.92 4.95 8.73
CA GLU A 72 3.94 6.42 8.76
C GLU A 72 2.89 6.98 7.79
N GLU A 73 2.98 6.57 6.54
CA GLU A 73 2.05 6.95 5.49
C GLU A 73 0.98 5.88 5.31
N LEU A 74 -0.26 6.27 5.48
CA LEU A 74 -1.40 5.37 5.42
C LEU A 74 -2.26 5.64 4.18
N PRO A 75 -2.68 4.59 3.46
CA PRO A 75 -3.54 4.71 2.30
C PRO A 75 -4.98 5.08 2.70
N VAL A 76 -5.74 5.64 1.76
CA VAL A 76 -7.17 5.89 1.94
C VAL A 76 -7.94 4.57 2.03
N ASN A 77 -7.56 3.59 1.22
CA ASN A 77 -8.22 2.30 1.15
C ASN A 77 -7.27 1.19 1.59
N ILE A 78 -7.75 0.29 2.45
CA ILE A 78 -7.01 -0.87 2.98
C ILE A 78 -6.54 -1.81 1.86
N SER A 79 -7.28 -1.90 0.76
CA SER A 79 -6.92 -2.74 -0.40
C SER A 79 -5.59 -2.35 -1.06
N LYS A 80 -5.08 -1.14 -0.81
CA LYS A 80 -3.76 -0.72 -1.29
C LYS A 80 -2.61 -1.30 -0.47
N GLY A 81 -2.91 -2.01 0.62
CA GLY A 81 -1.87 -2.55 1.51
C GLY A 81 -1.11 -1.47 2.27
N ASN A 82 0.05 -1.82 2.79
CA ASN A 82 0.98 -0.92 3.51
C ASN A 82 0.37 -0.19 4.72
N VAL A 83 -0.57 -0.83 5.43
CA VAL A 83 -1.21 -0.27 6.63
C VAL A 83 -0.43 -0.67 7.88
N ILE A 84 -0.18 -1.96 8.06
CA ILE A 84 0.52 -2.52 9.23
C ILE A 84 2.02 -2.57 8.95
N LYS A 85 2.83 -2.24 9.93
CA LYS A 85 4.30 -2.33 9.85
C LYS A 85 4.76 -3.77 9.66
N THR A 86 5.90 -3.93 9.01
CA THR A 86 6.63 -5.19 8.95
C THR A 86 7.11 -5.59 10.35
N GLY A 87 7.11 -6.88 10.65
CA GLY A 87 7.51 -7.42 11.95
C GLY A 87 6.38 -7.52 12.97
N ILE A 88 5.16 -7.10 12.62
CA ILE A 88 3.99 -7.18 13.53
C ILE A 88 3.27 -8.52 13.42
N SER A 89 3.19 -9.09 12.21
CA SER A 89 2.56 -10.38 11.95
C SER A 89 3.43 -11.18 11.01
N GLU A 90 3.95 -12.32 11.50
CA GLU A 90 4.75 -13.25 10.70
C GLU A 90 4.00 -13.76 9.48
N GLU A 91 2.71 -14.05 9.62
CA GLU A 91 1.85 -14.50 8.52
C GLU A 91 1.71 -13.42 7.45
N LEU A 92 1.45 -12.16 7.85
CA LEU A 92 1.34 -11.05 6.91
C LEU A 92 2.67 -10.79 6.18
N ASP A 93 3.78 -10.87 6.89
CA ASP A 93 5.11 -10.67 6.30
C ASP A 93 5.49 -11.83 5.38
N HIS A 94 5.10 -13.06 5.71
CA HIS A 94 5.25 -14.21 4.82
C HIS A 94 4.46 -14.02 3.51
N LEU A 95 3.18 -13.63 3.60
CA LEU A 95 2.33 -13.38 2.42
C LEU A 95 2.88 -12.25 1.55
N ARG A 96 3.36 -11.17 2.17
CA ARG A 96 4.06 -10.08 1.45
C ARG A 96 5.33 -10.57 0.76
N GLY A 97 6.08 -11.44 1.41
CA GLY A 97 7.28 -12.06 0.84
C GLY A 97 6.96 -12.89 -0.41
N LEU A 98 5.89 -13.67 -0.39
CA LEU A 98 5.42 -14.43 -1.55
C LEU A 98 4.99 -13.49 -2.69
N GLN A 99 4.20 -12.47 -2.39
CA GLN A 99 3.76 -11.48 -3.37
C GLN A 99 4.94 -10.76 -4.04
N ASN A 100 5.95 -10.36 -3.25
CA ASN A 100 7.13 -9.68 -3.78
C ASN A 100 7.99 -10.60 -4.65
N LYS A 101 8.16 -11.87 -4.27
CA LYS A 101 8.88 -12.86 -5.10
C LYS A 101 8.21 -13.03 -6.46
N GLY A 102 6.88 -13.14 -6.47
CA GLY A 102 6.12 -13.22 -7.70
C GLY A 102 6.28 -11.99 -8.59
N LYS A 103 6.18 -10.80 -8.01
CA LYS A 103 6.38 -9.55 -8.74
C LYS A 103 7.81 -9.46 -9.31
N ASN A 104 8.82 -9.74 -8.52
CA ASN A 104 10.22 -9.70 -8.96
C ASN A 104 10.47 -10.66 -10.13
N PHE A 105 9.93 -11.87 -10.08
CA PHE A 105 10.03 -12.83 -11.18
C PHE A 105 9.45 -12.27 -12.49
N LEU A 106 8.27 -11.67 -12.44
CA LEU A 106 7.63 -11.06 -13.62
C LEU A 106 8.39 -9.85 -14.15
N ASP A 107 8.93 -9.03 -13.26
CA ASP A 107 9.75 -7.85 -13.61
C ASP A 107 11.07 -8.31 -14.27
N GLU A 108 11.78 -9.29 -13.69
CA GLU A 108 13.00 -9.88 -14.27
C GLU A 108 12.74 -10.52 -15.63
N MET A 109 11.63 -11.26 -15.76
CA MET A 109 11.21 -11.82 -17.04
C MET A 109 10.93 -10.74 -18.07
N CYS A 110 10.22 -9.68 -17.68
CA CYS A 110 9.94 -8.55 -18.57
C CYS A 110 11.23 -7.90 -19.08
N GLU A 111 12.18 -7.62 -18.18
CA GLU A 111 13.48 -7.04 -18.54
C GLU A 111 14.29 -7.97 -19.47
N ARG A 112 14.33 -9.27 -19.17
CA ARG A 112 14.99 -10.27 -20.01
C ARG A 112 14.40 -10.30 -21.43
N GLU A 113 13.08 -10.28 -21.55
CA GLU A 113 12.41 -10.29 -22.83
C GLU A 113 12.59 -8.97 -23.60
N ILE A 114 12.63 -7.84 -22.92
CA ILE A 114 12.99 -6.54 -23.52
C ILE A 114 14.41 -6.58 -24.11
N GLN A 115 15.36 -7.11 -23.36
CA GLN A 115 16.75 -7.23 -23.84
C GLN A 115 16.86 -8.18 -25.03
N ARG A 116 16.15 -9.32 -24.99
CA ARG A 116 16.16 -10.33 -26.04
C ARG A 116 15.55 -9.84 -27.36
N THR A 117 14.43 -9.10 -27.28
CA THR A 117 13.65 -8.69 -28.46
C THR A 117 13.93 -7.25 -28.89
N GLY A 118 14.49 -6.41 -28.03
CA GLY A 118 14.64 -4.98 -28.26
C GLY A 118 13.32 -4.22 -28.30
N ILE A 119 12.25 -4.78 -27.70
CA ILE A 119 10.92 -4.15 -27.60
C ILE A 119 10.80 -3.41 -26.27
N SER A 120 11.22 -2.15 -26.21
CA SER A 120 11.20 -1.34 -24.98
C SER A 120 9.80 -1.08 -24.41
N SER A 121 8.76 -1.24 -25.21
CA SER A 121 7.36 -1.04 -24.82
C SER A 121 6.65 -2.31 -24.37
N LEU A 122 7.37 -3.44 -24.28
CA LEU A 122 6.85 -4.71 -23.79
C LEU A 122 6.34 -4.59 -22.37
N LYS A 123 5.22 -5.24 -22.07
CA LYS A 123 4.63 -5.31 -20.74
C LYS A 123 4.12 -6.70 -20.47
N ILE A 124 4.31 -7.17 -19.24
CA ILE A 124 3.63 -8.35 -18.73
C ILE A 124 2.41 -7.88 -17.93
N SER A 125 1.25 -8.45 -18.22
CA SER A 125 -0.04 -8.12 -17.59
C SER A 125 -0.82 -9.40 -17.32
N PHE A 126 -1.88 -9.31 -16.55
CA PHE A 126 -2.73 -10.44 -16.17
C PHE A 126 -4.18 -10.22 -16.62
N ASN A 127 -4.83 -11.29 -17.05
CA ASN A 127 -6.29 -11.36 -17.15
C ASN A 127 -6.82 -12.74 -16.71
N ASN A 128 -8.12 -12.81 -16.43
CA ASN A 128 -8.74 -14.03 -15.92
C ASN A 128 -8.98 -15.12 -16.98
N VAL A 129 -8.69 -14.84 -18.26
CA VAL A 129 -8.98 -15.79 -19.37
C VAL A 129 -7.79 -16.71 -19.62
N PHE A 130 -6.57 -16.17 -19.66
CA PHE A 130 -5.36 -16.94 -19.96
C PHE A 130 -4.19 -16.61 -19.03
N GLY A 131 -4.44 -15.96 -17.89
CA GLY A 131 -3.43 -15.68 -16.88
C GLY A 131 -2.49 -14.53 -17.26
N TYR A 132 -1.20 -14.67 -16.98
CA TYR A 132 -0.19 -13.70 -17.37
C TYR A 132 0.11 -13.76 -18.86
N PHE A 133 0.33 -12.60 -19.47
CA PHE A 133 0.64 -12.47 -20.90
C PHE A 133 1.57 -11.31 -21.17
N ILE A 134 2.32 -11.41 -22.26
CA ILE A 134 3.15 -10.36 -22.82
C ILE A 134 2.29 -9.55 -23.80
N GLU A 135 2.24 -8.23 -23.63
CA GLU A 135 1.56 -7.33 -24.55
C GLU A 135 2.59 -6.58 -25.41
N VAL A 136 2.45 -6.69 -26.72
CA VAL A 136 3.34 -6.08 -27.72
C VAL A 136 2.52 -5.19 -28.63
N ARG A 137 2.93 -3.94 -28.78
CA ARG A 137 2.30 -3.01 -29.73
C ARG A 137 2.51 -3.48 -31.17
N ASN A 138 1.51 -3.27 -32.04
CA ASN A 138 1.55 -3.67 -33.45
C ASN A 138 2.79 -3.13 -34.23
N SER A 139 3.34 -1.98 -33.79
CA SER A 139 4.57 -1.41 -34.36
C SER A 139 5.83 -2.28 -34.17
N HIS A 140 5.78 -3.28 -33.28
CA HIS A 140 6.91 -4.13 -32.93
C HIS A 140 6.63 -5.63 -33.14
N LYS A 141 5.53 -5.99 -33.79
CA LYS A 141 5.15 -7.38 -34.01
C LYS A 141 6.20 -8.19 -34.80
N ASP A 142 6.98 -7.52 -35.66
CA ASP A 142 8.02 -8.16 -36.44
C ASP A 142 9.25 -8.58 -35.61
N LYS A 143 9.32 -8.15 -34.35
CA LYS A 143 10.36 -8.51 -33.38
C LYS A 143 9.94 -9.63 -32.43
N VAL A 144 8.71 -10.10 -32.57
CA VAL A 144 8.19 -11.21 -31.75
C VAL A 144 8.91 -12.48 -32.10
N THR A 145 9.29 -13.26 -31.12
CA THR A 145 10.03 -14.51 -31.28
C THR A 145 9.11 -15.72 -31.50
N ASP A 146 9.58 -16.76 -32.18
CA ASP A 146 8.76 -17.92 -32.55
C ASP A 146 8.29 -18.77 -31.34
N ASP A 147 8.93 -18.62 -30.18
CA ASP A 147 8.60 -19.30 -28.95
C ASP A 147 7.42 -18.67 -28.21
N TRP A 148 6.94 -17.50 -28.67
CA TRP A 148 5.76 -16.85 -28.08
C TRP A 148 4.47 -17.29 -28.78
N ILE A 149 3.53 -17.79 -28.00
CA ILE A 149 2.23 -18.24 -28.52
C ILE A 149 1.24 -17.08 -28.48
N ARG A 150 0.80 -16.62 -29.64
CA ARG A 150 -0.22 -15.56 -29.73
C ARG A 150 -1.56 -16.06 -29.21
N LYS A 151 -2.15 -15.32 -28.29
CA LYS A 151 -3.47 -15.60 -27.67
C LYS A 151 -4.55 -14.63 -28.10
N GLN A 152 -4.21 -13.37 -28.33
CA GLN A 152 -5.21 -12.36 -28.69
C GLN A 152 -4.60 -11.27 -29.56
N THR A 153 -5.38 -10.85 -30.57
CA THR A 153 -5.08 -9.66 -31.38
C THR A 153 -6.04 -8.55 -30.98
N LEU A 154 -5.50 -7.39 -30.65
CA LEU A 154 -6.21 -6.17 -30.34
C LEU A 154 -5.99 -5.12 -31.44
N VAL A 155 -6.72 -4.03 -31.41
CA VAL A 155 -6.59 -2.95 -32.43
C VAL A 155 -5.15 -2.40 -32.49
N ASN A 156 -4.50 -2.21 -31.34
CA ASN A 156 -3.18 -1.54 -31.25
C ASN A 156 -2.06 -2.45 -30.70
N ALA A 157 -2.36 -3.68 -30.35
CA ALA A 157 -1.41 -4.61 -29.73
C ALA A 157 -1.79 -6.06 -29.98
N GLU A 158 -0.83 -6.95 -29.77
CA GLU A 158 -1.04 -8.39 -29.72
C GLU A 158 -0.60 -8.92 -28.34
N ARG A 159 -1.25 -9.99 -27.88
CA ARG A 159 -0.97 -10.64 -26.60
C ARG A 159 -0.47 -12.04 -26.80
N TYR A 160 0.62 -12.33 -26.13
CA TYR A 160 1.35 -13.59 -26.25
C TYR A 160 1.53 -14.23 -24.86
N ILE A 161 1.69 -15.54 -24.87
CA ILE A 161 2.13 -16.30 -23.70
C ILE A 161 3.39 -17.08 -24.02
N THR A 162 4.19 -17.37 -23.02
CA THR A 162 5.31 -18.31 -23.09
C THR A 162 5.00 -19.54 -22.22
N GLU A 163 5.73 -20.63 -22.43
CA GLU A 163 5.59 -21.80 -21.54
C GLU A 163 5.89 -21.43 -20.08
N GLU A 164 6.91 -20.59 -19.84
CA GLU A 164 7.28 -20.11 -18.51
C GLU A 164 6.14 -19.30 -17.82
N LEU A 165 5.39 -18.47 -18.59
CA LEU A 165 4.23 -17.74 -18.07
C LEU A 165 3.01 -18.63 -17.82
N LYS A 166 2.92 -19.79 -18.45
CA LYS A 166 1.83 -20.75 -18.18
C LYS A 166 2.03 -21.51 -16.87
N GLU A 167 3.29 -21.79 -16.53
CA GLU A 167 3.63 -22.51 -15.31
C GLU A 167 3.54 -21.62 -14.06
N TYR A 168 3.55 -20.30 -14.24
CA TYR A 168 3.48 -19.30 -13.18
C TYR A 168 2.04 -18.91 -12.86
#